data_4778c74b298afcc7dd56b2d7c9d09ca4
#
_entry.id   4778c74b298afcc7dd56b2d7c9d09ca4
#
_cell.length_a   1.000
_cell.length_b   1.000
_cell.length_c   1.000
_cell.angle_alpha   90.00
_cell.angle_beta   90.00
_cell.angle_gamma   90.00
#
_symmetry.space_group_name_H-M   'P 1'
#
loop_
_entity.id
_entity.type
_entity.pdbx_description
1 polymer ?
#
loop_
_entity_poly.entity_id
_entity_poly.type
_entity_poly.pdbx_seq_one_letter_code
_entity_poly.pdbx_strand_id
1 'polypeptide(L)'
;MNETDQIKPCPCGSGLGFTFCCGVKGRTALNAEVKIRLSDDGSIAAGTPTPQLQKALDTLESNPDLFPARIRFIDNKAWYVKMSPDWYRESVFLDPERIKGTYVVETSLSWLQVVCDRIPWQPTAFIFHTAFCGSTLMAQALEALFHCLPLREPEALGNIQYYLSNPAVLPEIKQAWFGRVMRLLSRRYHPQQGVVIKANDFSNPLMCDLLRWDPSVPMLFMYTPLNQFVAGCVKAEIRREWIQGRYKTVKAKAPALLKMADMPEPEATSYGEMAAIYWSYNIALLQQAMGFESAQLRSLDFNHMLDHPLAVVQACGELLGLQPLSGVDAQAEIDKLFGTYSKNSNFKYSPEQRAKDIERALTEHKAHIDRAEVIAHQLLGDAYPEQGLPGSLI
;
A
#
# COMPACT_ATOMS: atom_id res chain seq x y z
N MET A 1 -18.08 19.83 19.00
CA MET A 1 -18.27 18.42 18.56
C MET A 1 -17.91 17.57 19.77
N ASN A 2 -18.79 16.70 20.23
CA ASN A 2 -18.54 15.91 21.43
C ASN A 2 -17.48 14.84 21.16
N GLU A 3 -16.54 14.64 22.09
CA GLU A 3 -15.48 13.62 22.02
C GLU A 3 -15.99 12.19 21.75
N THR A 4 -17.26 11.92 22.07
CA THR A 4 -17.91 10.63 21.83
C THR A 4 -18.18 10.32 20.33
N ASP A 5 -18.18 11.32 19.44
CA ASP A 5 -18.41 11.09 18.00
C ASP A 5 -17.14 10.65 17.25
N GLN A 6 -15.96 10.80 17.88
CA GLN A 6 -14.69 10.41 17.28
C GLN A 6 -14.44 8.90 17.32
N ILE A 7 -15.11 8.17 18.19
CA ILE A 7 -14.86 6.73 18.46
C ILE A 7 -15.87 5.82 17.72
N LYS A 8 -16.96 6.36 17.18
CA LYS A 8 -17.94 5.54 16.46
C LYS A 8 -17.30 4.97 15.18
N PRO A 9 -17.37 3.64 14.97
CA PRO A 9 -16.95 3.03 13.72
C PRO A 9 -17.66 3.73 12.56
N CYS A 10 -16.93 4.01 11.50
CA CYS A 10 -17.53 4.63 10.33
C CYS A 10 -18.63 3.71 9.77
N PRO A 11 -19.85 4.20 9.52
CA PRO A 11 -20.92 3.39 8.94
C PRO A 11 -20.59 2.83 7.56
N CYS A 12 -19.49 3.30 6.93
CA CYS A 12 -19.00 2.73 5.67
C CYS A 12 -18.28 1.38 5.84
N GLY A 13 -18.11 0.86 7.05
CA GLY A 13 -17.47 -0.43 7.31
C GLY A 13 -15.95 -0.45 7.08
N SER A 14 -15.29 0.71 6.93
CA SER A 14 -13.82 0.81 6.75
C SER A 14 -13.03 0.38 7.99
N GLY A 15 -13.68 0.20 9.15
CA GLY A 15 -13.02 -0.02 10.44
C GLY A 15 -12.35 1.23 11.04
N LEU A 16 -12.35 2.34 10.32
CA LEU A 16 -11.87 3.63 10.81
C LEU A 16 -12.98 4.34 11.59
N GLY A 17 -12.64 5.21 12.52
CA GLY A 17 -13.60 6.11 13.14
C GLY A 17 -14.24 7.03 12.09
N PHE A 18 -15.49 7.47 12.30
CA PHE A 18 -16.24 8.30 11.32
C PHE A 18 -15.45 9.56 10.91
N THR A 19 -14.80 10.23 11.85
CA THR A 19 -13.99 11.43 11.58
C THR A 19 -12.72 11.16 10.79
N PHE A 20 -12.22 9.94 10.78
CA PHE A 20 -11.05 9.49 10.00
C PHE A 20 -11.45 8.78 8.70
N CYS A 21 -12.73 8.68 8.42
CA CYS A 21 -13.30 8.04 7.25
C CYS A 21 -14.31 8.96 6.55
N CYS A 22 -15.61 8.67 6.60
CA CYS A 22 -16.64 9.42 5.90
C CYS A 22 -16.91 10.80 6.49
N GLY A 23 -16.47 11.08 7.71
CA GLY A 23 -16.60 12.39 8.37
C GLY A 23 -15.51 13.40 8.02
N VAL A 24 -14.48 13.04 7.27
CA VAL A 24 -13.49 14.00 6.79
C VAL A 24 -14.14 14.92 5.77
N LYS A 25 -14.14 16.22 6.04
CA LYS A 25 -14.66 17.23 5.08
C LYS A 25 -13.90 17.11 3.76
N GLY A 26 -14.63 16.87 2.67
CA GLY A 26 -14.06 16.63 1.34
C GLY A 26 -13.96 15.16 0.95
N ARG A 27 -14.24 14.20 1.83
CA ARG A 27 -14.49 12.80 1.46
C ARG A 27 -15.86 12.69 0.82
N THR A 28 -15.94 13.02 -0.43
CA THR A 28 -17.05 12.60 -1.25
C THR A 28 -16.95 11.09 -1.44
N ALA A 29 -17.92 10.35 -0.90
CA ALA A 29 -18.15 8.98 -1.31
C ALA A 29 -18.08 8.95 -2.83
N LEU A 30 -17.28 8.01 -3.41
CA LEU A 30 -17.17 7.79 -4.86
C LEU A 30 -18.15 8.66 -5.65
N ASN A 31 -17.80 9.92 -5.87
CA ASN A 31 -18.65 10.88 -6.58
C ASN A 31 -18.52 10.58 -8.07
N ALA A 32 -19.22 9.55 -8.48
CA ALA A 32 -19.44 9.37 -9.89
C ALA A 32 -20.74 10.05 -10.28
N GLU A 33 -20.69 10.76 -11.36
CA GLU A 33 -21.87 11.35 -11.99
C GLU A 33 -22.90 10.31 -12.38
N VAL A 34 -22.49 9.03 -12.52
CA VAL A 34 -23.37 7.90 -12.85
C VAL A 34 -23.02 6.67 -12.01
N LYS A 35 -23.94 6.20 -11.20
CA LYS A 35 -23.85 4.93 -10.47
C LYS A 35 -24.69 3.87 -11.18
N ILE A 36 -24.03 2.86 -11.72
CA ILE A 36 -24.69 1.72 -12.36
C ILE A 36 -24.62 0.53 -11.41
N ARG A 37 -25.76 -0.14 -11.19
CA ARG A 37 -25.85 -1.36 -10.37
C ARG A 37 -26.01 -2.56 -11.27
N LEU A 38 -25.22 -3.58 -11.03
CA LEU A 38 -25.39 -4.91 -11.62
C LEU A 38 -26.05 -5.83 -10.62
N SER A 39 -27.05 -6.58 -11.08
CA SER A 39 -27.67 -7.67 -10.33
C SER A 39 -26.77 -8.90 -10.28
N ASP A 40 -27.09 -9.88 -9.43
CA ASP A 40 -26.28 -11.10 -9.26
C ASP A 40 -26.16 -11.94 -10.56
N ASP A 41 -27.11 -11.81 -11.46
CA ASP A 41 -27.10 -12.44 -12.78
C ASP A 41 -26.34 -11.63 -13.85
N GLY A 42 -25.74 -10.48 -13.48
CA GLY A 42 -25.05 -9.58 -14.40
C GLY A 42 -25.98 -8.63 -15.17
N SER A 43 -27.29 -8.66 -14.94
CA SER A 43 -28.22 -7.72 -15.54
C SER A 43 -28.10 -6.33 -14.91
N ILE A 44 -28.48 -5.29 -15.65
CA ILE A 44 -28.39 -3.91 -15.18
C ILE A 44 -29.69 -3.51 -14.50
N ALA A 45 -29.62 -3.27 -13.19
CA ALA A 45 -30.78 -2.92 -12.38
C ALA A 45 -31.27 -1.47 -12.55
N ALA A 46 -30.45 -0.58 -13.14
CA ALA A 46 -30.81 0.81 -13.40
C ALA A 46 -29.97 1.41 -14.54
N GLY A 47 -30.64 1.81 -15.62
CA GLY A 47 -30.06 2.50 -16.76
C GLY A 47 -29.36 1.59 -17.79
N THR A 48 -29.36 2.01 -19.06
CA THR A 48 -28.59 1.34 -20.11
C THR A 48 -27.14 1.75 -20.00
N PRO A 49 -26.15 0.83 -20.01
CA PRO A 49 -24.73 1.20 -19.98
C PRO A 49 -24.41 2.03 -21.22
N THR A 50 -23.54 3.03 -21.03
CA THR A 50 -22.94 3.67 -22.20
C THR A 50 -22.11 2.63 -22.98
N PRO A 51 -21.91 2.79 -24.30
CA PRO A 51 -21.12 1.84 -25.08
C PRO A 51 -19.70 1.60 -24.50
N GLN A 52 -19.11 2.64 -23.90
CA GLN A 52 -17.81 2.53 -23.26
C GLN A 52 -17.85 1.68 -21.98
N LEU A 53 -18.93 1.82 -21.18
CA LEU A 53 -19.10 1.01 -19.99
C LEU A 53 -19.42 -0.43 -20.34
N GLN A 54 -20.26 -0.67 -21.35
CA GLN A 54 -20.52 -2.03 -21.84
C GLN A 54 -19.21 -2.70 -22.28
N LYS A 55 -18.40 -1.99 -23.07
CA LYS A 55 -17.07 -2.50 -23.45
C LYS A 55 -16.18 -2.80 -22.25
N ALA A 56 -16.21 -1.96 -21.21
CA ALA A 56 -15.41 -2.19 -20.00
C ALA A 56 -15.91 -3.41 -19.22
N LEU A 57 -17.24 -3.64 -19.16
CA LEU A 57 -17.83 -4.84 -18.56
C LEU A 57 -17.45 -6.10 -19.36
N ASP A 58 -17.54 -6.05 -20.68
CA ASP A 58 -17.18 -7.17 -21.58
C ASP A 58 -15.71 -7.56 -21.46
N THR A 59 -14.85 -6.62 -21.06
CA THR A 59 -13.41 -6.83 -20.92
C THR A 59 -12.95 -6.94 -19.45
N LEU A 60 -13.84 -6.94 -18.49
CA LEU A 60 -13.49 -6.98 -17.06
C LEU A 60 -12.58 -8.16 -16.69
N GLU A 61 -12.79 -9.32 -17.32
CA GLU A 61 -11.98 -10.52 -17.07
C GLU A 61 -10.55 -10.41 -17.64
N SER A 62 -10.33 -9.59 -18.67
CA SER A 62 -9.08 -9.55 -19.42
C SER A 62 -8.23 -8.31 -19.21
N ASN A 63 -8.81 -7.18 -18.80
CA ASN A 63 -8.06 -5.94 -18.63
C ASN A 63 -8.50 -5.12 -17.40
N PRO A 64 -7.66 -4.17 -16.94
CA PRO A 64 -7.92 -3.40 -15.73
C PRO A 64 -8.79 -2.14 -15.94
N ASP A 65 -9.50 -1.98 -17.05
CA ASP A 65 -10.35 -0.81 -17.33
C ASP A 65 -11.39 -0.51 -16.24
N LEU A 66 -11.97 -1.55 -15.64
CA LEU A 66 -12.76 -1.40 -14.44
C LEU A 66 -11.92 -1.81 -13.22
N PHE A 67 -11.42 -0.80 -12.53
CA PHE A 67 -10.57 -0.99 -11.35
C PHE A 67 -11.43 -1.16 -10.10
N PRO A 68 -11.16 -2.18 -9.24
CA PRO A 68 -11.87 -2.38 -7.99
C PRO A 68 -11.42 -1.32 -6.97
N ALA A 69 -12.11 -0.20 -6.95
CA ALA A 69 -11.77 0.91 -6.07
C ALA A 69 -12.07 0.60 -4.59
N ARG A 70 -13.09 -0.21 -4.32
CA ARG A 70 -13.47 -0.60 -2.95
C ARG A 70 -14.22 -1.92 -2.94
N ILE A 71 -13.92 -2.77 -1.95
CA ILE A 71 -14.64 -4.03 -1.68
C ILE A 71 -15.10 -4.01 -0.22
N ARG A 72 -16.42 -4.10 0.01
CA ARG A 72 -17.00 -4.08 1.35
C ARG A 72 -17.69 -5.39 1.65
N PHE A 73 -17.00 -6.24 2.39
CA PHE A 73 -17.50 -7.57 2.75
C PHE A 73 -18.71 -7.52 3.68
N ILE A 74 -18.82 -6.52 4.54
CA ILE A 74 -19.93 -6.36 5.48
C ILE A 74 -21.25 -6.02 4.76
N ASP A 75 -21.20 -5.31 3.63
CA ASP A 75 -22.38 -4.88 2.87
C ASP A 75 -22.64 -5.75 1.64
N ASN A 76 -21.81 -6.75 1.43
CA ASN A 76 -21.88 -7.60 0.23
C ASN A 76 -21.77 -6.80 -1.09
N LYS A 77 -20.85 -5.78 -1.14
CA LYS A 77 -20.73 -4.86 -2.28
C LYS A 77 -19.30 -4.63 -2.71
N ALA A 78 -19.12 -4.41 -4.01
CA ALA A 78 -17.89 -3.91 -4.61
C ALA A 78 -18.18 -2.72 -5.53
N TRP A 79 -17.24 -1.78 -5.59
CA TRP A 79 -17.30 -0.61 -6.47
C TRP A 79 -16.10 -0.60 -7.39
N TYR A 80 -16.37 -0.32 -8.65
CA TYR A 80 -15.34 -0.21 -9.68
C TYR A 80 -15.35 1.20 -10.25
N VAL A 81 -14.18 1.69 -10.58
CA VAL A 81 -13.99 2.95 -11.29
C VAL A 81 -13.48 2.65 -12.68
N LYS A 82 -14.08 3.30 -13.70
CA LYS A 82 -13.55 3.23 -15.06
C LYS A 82 -12.23 3.97 -15.12
N MET A 83 -11.18 3.26 -15.50
CA MET A 83 -9.81 3.73 -15.61
C MET A 83 -9.32 3.74 -17.06
N SER A 84 -8.22 4.39 -17.28
CA SER A 84 -7.40 4.30 -18.49
C SER A 84 -5.92 4.20 -18.08
N PRO A 85 -5.00 3.79 -18.97
CA PRO A 85 -3.56 3.80 -18.67
C PRO A 85 -3.06 5.14 -18.13
N ASP A 86 -3.54 6.25 -18.70
CA ASP A 86 -3.14 7.60 -18.27
C ASP A 86 -3.66 7.93 -16.87
N TRP A 87 -4.90 7.56 -16.54
CA TRP A 87 -5.45 7.77 -15.20
C TRP A 87 -4.75 6.93 -14.13
N TYR A 88 -4.29 5.72 -14.46
CA TYR A 88 -3.41 4.97 -13.56
C TYR A 88 -2.10 5.72 -13.29
N ARG A 89 -1.51 6.32 -14.34
CA ARG A 89 -0.28 7.10 -14.24
C ARG A 89 -0.47 8.41 -13.44
N GLU A 90 -1.57 9.11 -13.65
CA GLU A 90 -1.90 10.37 -12.97
C GLU A 90 -2.36 10.16 -11.51
N SER A 91 -2.90 8.99 -11.17
CA SER A 91 -3.36 8.71 -9.82
C SER A 91 -2.17 8.50 -8.88
N VAL A 92 -1.97 9.43 -7.94
CA VAL A 92 -0.92 9.30 -6.92
C VAL A 92 -1.16 8.05 -6.08
N PHE A 93 -2.44 7.77 -5.77
CA PHE A 93 -2.91 6.58 -5.07
C PHE A 93 -4.24 6.12 -5.66
N LEU A 94 -4.50 4.82 -5.56
CA LEU A 94 -5.72 4.18 -6.09
C LEU A 94 -6.76 3.95 -4.97
N ASP A 95 -6.91 4.95 -4.12
CA ASP A 95 -8.02 5.02 -3.17
C ASP A 95 -9.15 5.91 -3.73
N PRO A 96 -10.39 5.73 -3.23
CA PRO A 96 -11.56 6.42 -3.77
C PRO A 96 -11.53 7.95 -3.75
N GLU A 97 -10.61 8.56 -2.99
CA GLU A 97 -10.51 10.01 -2.87
C GLU A 97 -9.55 10.64 -3.87
N ARG A 98 -8.55 9.85 -4.30
CA ARG A 98 -7.42 10.34 -5.11
C ARG A 98 -7.34 9.67 -6.48
N ILE A 99 -8.15 8.64 -6.71
CA ILE A 99 -8.21 7.95 -7.99
C ILE A 99 -8.77 8.86 -9.08
N LYS A 100 -8.14 8.86 -10.23
CA LYS A 100 -8.65 9.51 -11.44
C LYS A 100 -9.54 8.52 -12.18
N GLY A 101 -10.80 8.79 -12.32
CA GLY A 101 -11.72 7.90 -13.01
C GLY A 101 -13.08 8.55 -13.23
N THR A 102 -13.89 8.02 -14.13
CA THR A 102 -15.10 8.73 -14.60
C THR A 102 -16.42 8.07 -14.26
N TYR A 103 -16.44 6.76 -13.97
CA TYR A 103 -17.70 6.05 -13.70
C TYR A 103 -17.54 5.14 -12.50
N VAL A 104 -18.62 4.94 -11.74
CA VAL A 104 -18.67 3.92 -10.71
C VAL A 104 -19.69 2.88 -11.07
N VAL A 105 -19.24 1.62 -11.08
CA VAL A 105 -20.10 0.45 -11.14
C VAL A 105 -20.18 -0.15 -9.75
N GLU A 106 -21.39 -0.44 -9.26
CA GLU A 106 -21.61 -1.17 -8.02
C GLU A 106 -22.08 -2.59 -8.36
N THR A 107 -21.47 -3.61 -7.73
CA THR A 107 -21.84 -5.01 -7.86
C THR A 107 -22.06 -5.65 -6.50
N SER A 108 -22.77 -6.79 -6.46
CA SER A 108 -22.72 -7.68 -5.30
C SER A 108 -21.39 -8.45 -5.26
N LEU A 109 -21.02 -8.97 -4.08
CA LEU A 109 -19.88 -9.89 -3.97
C LEU A 109 -20.18 -11.24 -4.63
N SER A 110 -21.43 -11.67 -4.71
CA SER A 110 -21.82 -12.89 -5.43
C SER A 110 -21.45 -12.78 -6.91
N TRP A 111 -21.77 -11.65 -7.55
CA TRP A 111 -21.36 -11.38 -8.93
C TRP A 111 -19.83 -11.30 -9.06
N LEU A 112 -19.17 -10.55 -8.16
CA LEU A 112 -17.72 -10.43 -8.15
C LEU A 112 -17.02 -11.79 -8.03
N GLN A 113 -17.55 -12.69 -7.19
CA GLN A 113 -17.04 -14.04 -7.03
C GLN A 113 -17.02 -14.79 -8.36
N VAL A 114 -18.16 -14.81 -9.08
CA VAL A 114 -18.27 -15.49 -10.39
C VAL A 114 -17.27 -14.95 -11.40
N VAL A 115 -17.12 -13.63 -11.46
CA VAL A 115 -16.14 -12.98 -12.36
C VAL A 115 -14.70 -13.32 -11.96
N CYS A 116 -14.35 -13.18 -10.69
CA CYS A 116 -12.99 -13.43 -10.23
C CYS A 116 -12.55 -14.89 -10.41
N ASP A 117 -13.48 -15.85 -10.30
CA ASP A 117 -13.20 -17.27 -10.49
C ASP A 117 -12.84 -17.62 -11.96
N ARG A 118 -13.18 -16.73 -12.92
CA ARG A 118 -12.80 -16.84 -14.35
C ARG A 118 -11.48 -16.13 -14.66
N ILE A 119 -11.04 -15.16 -13.84
CA ILE A 119 -9.80 -14.42 -14.07
C ILE A 119 -8.62 -15.32 -13.69
N PRO A 120 -7.70 -15.63 -14.63
CA PRO A 120 -6.51 -16.37 -14.30
C PRO A 120 -5.57 -15.52 -13.42
N TRP A 121 -4.88 -16.15 -12.47
CA TRP A 121 -3.77 -15.47 -11.79
C TRP A 121 -2.67 -15.10 -12.79
N GLN A 122 -2.24 -13.87 -12.73
CA GLN A 122 -1.14 -13.36 -13.57
C GLN A 122 0.06 -13.05 -12.67
N PRO A 123 1.29 -13.34 -13.09
CA PRO A 123 2.48 -12.97 -12.34
C PRO A 123 2.46 -11.49 -11.94
N THR A 124 2.52 -11.23 -10.66
CA THR A 124 2.36 -9.88 -10.08
C THR A 124 3.37 -9.71 -8.97
N ALA A 125 4.04 -8.57 -8.95
CA ALA A 125 5.04 -8.23 -7.95
C ALA A 125 4.48 -7.25 -6.91
N PHE A 126 5.11 -7.19 -5.72
CA PHE A 126 4.66 -6.32 -4.65
C PHE A 126 5.78 -5.44 -4.10
N ILE A 127 5.42 -4.21 -3.71
CA ILE A 127 6.25 -3.32 -2.92
C ILE A 127 5.55 -3.06 -1.59
N PHE A 128 6.11 -3.57 -0.52
CA PHE A 128 5.74 -3.27 0.86
C PHE A 128 6.66 -2.22 1.45
N HIS A 129 6.24 -1.53 2.52
CA HIS A 129 7.07 -0.44 3.03
C HIS A 129 6.68 0.03 4.44
N THR A 130 7.64 0.67 5.13
CA THR A 130 7.41 1.29 6.45
C THR A 130 6.69 2.64 6.42
N ALA A 131 6.33 3.17 5.25
CA ALA A 131 5.99 4.55 4.95
C ALA A 131 7.20 5.51 4.97
N PHE A 132 7.05 6.68 4.33
CA PHE A 132 8.08 7.74 4.22
C PHE A 132 9.44 7.31 3.63
N CYS A 133 9.52 6.19 2.96
CA CYS A 133 10.72 5.54 2.42
C CYS A 133 10.81 5.59 0.88
N GLY A 134 10.18 6.55 0.22
CA GLY A 134 10.30 6.71 -1.24
C GLY A 134 9.60 5.67 -2.10
N SER A 135 8.75 4.80 -1.55
CA SER A 135 8.05 3.75 -2.30
C SER A 135 7.19 4.27 -3.47
N THR A 136 6.66 5.51 -3.38
CA THR A 136 5.96 6.16 -4.50
C THR A 136 6.93 6.54 -5.62
N LEU A 137 8.12 7.03 -5.27
CA LEU A 137 9.18 7.34 -6.24
C LEU A 137 9.66 6.08 -6.95
N MET A 138 9.85 4.98 -6.20
CA MET A 138 10.19 3.67 -6.79
C MET A 138 9.13 3.21 -7.80
N ALA A 139 7.85 3.27 -7.45
CA ALA A 139 6.76 2.88 -8.35
C ALA A 139 6.73 3.74 -9.63
N GLN A 140 7.03 5.04 -9.53
CA GLN A 140 7.16 5.94 -10.69
C GLN A 140 8.40 5.62 -11.55
N ALA A 141 9.53 5.31 -10.91
CA ALA A 141 10.75 4.95 -11.61
C ALA A 141 10.62 3.61 -12.38
N LEU A 142 9.96 2.62 -11.77
CA LEU A 142 9.65 1.36 -12.46
C LEU A 142 8.74 1.59 -13.67
N GLU A 143 7.71 2.44 -13.55
CA GLU A 143 6.82 2.79 -14.68
C GLU A 143 7.58 3.52 -15.81
N ALA A 144 8.57 4.34 -15.46
CA ALA A 144 9.35 5.08 -16.44
C ALA A 144 10.36 4.20 -17.22
N LEU A 145 10.86 3.13 -16.60
CA LEU A 145 11.93 2.29 -17.19
C LEU A 145 11.46 0.92 -17.68
N PHE A 146 10.28 0.44 -17.26
CA PHE A 146 9.84 -0.93 -17.53
C PHE A 146 8.39 -0.98 -18.06
N HIS A 147 8.08 -2.04 -18.80
CA HIS A 147 6.73 -2.37 -19.19
C HIS A 147 5.92 -2.84 -17.98
N CYS A 148 5.45 -1.91 -17.14
CA CYS A 148 4.67 -2.26 -15.95
C CYS A 148 3.46 -1.35 -15.75
N LEU A 149 2.49 -1.87 -15.01
CA LEU A 149 1.33 -1.17 -14.48
C LEU A 149 1.47 -1.09 -12.96
N PRO A 150 1.92 0.04 -12.40
CA PRO A 150 2.01 0.19 -10.95
C PRO A 150 0.64 0.52 -10.34
N LEU A 151 0.13 -0.38 -9.52
CA LEU A 151 -1.07 -0.15 -8.71
C LEU A 151 -0.64 0.46 -7.35
N ARG A 152 -0.80 1.77 -7.21
CA ARG A 152 -0.30 2.54 -6.06
C ARG A 152 -1.34 2.59 -4.95
N GLU A 153 -1.15 1.81 -3.89
CA GLU A 153 -2.00 1.74 -2.69
C GLU A 153 -3.49 1.46 -3.00
N PRO A 154 -3.81 0.39 -3.74
CA PRO A 154 -5.20 0.05 -4.03
C PRO A 154 -5.98 -0.22 -2.74
N GLU A 155 -7.11 0.47 -2.53
CA GLU A 155 -7.91 0.27 -1.31
C GLU A 155 -8.44 -1.16 -1.19
N ALA A 156 -8.71 -1.82 -2.32
CA ALA A 156 -9.13 -3.22 -2.34
C ALA A 156 -8.15 -4.16 -1.62
N LEU A 157 -6.82 -3.85 -1.65
CA LEU A 157 -5.81 -4.60 -0.90
C LEU A 157 -5.97 -4.41 0.61
N GLY A 158 -6.24 -3.19 1.07
CA GLY A 158 -6.54 -2.92 2.48
C GLY A 158 -7.86 -3.55 2.93
N ASN A 159 -8.86 -3.57 2.06
CA ASN A 159 -10.16 -4.19 2.35
C ASN A 159 -10.02 -5.70 2.58
N ILE A 160 -9.25 -6.41 1.72
CA ILE A 160 -9.01 -7.84 1.93
C ILE A 160 -8.16 -8.10 3.17
N GLN A 161 -7.13 -7.30 3.45
CA GLN A 161 -6.34 -7.43 4.68
C GLN A 161 -7.21 -7.31 5.93
N TYR A 162 -8.12 -6.33 5.96
CA TYR A 162 -9.07 -6.18 7.06
C TYR A 162 -9.99 -7.41 7.20
N TYR A 163 -10.50 -7.92 6.08
CA TYR A 163 -11.35 -9.12 6.06
C TYR A 163 -10.63 -10.37 6.56
N LEU A 164 -9.36 -10.58 6.15
CA LEU A 164 -8.54 -11.70 6.62
C LEU A 164 -8.28 -11.64 8.13
N SER A 165 -8.19 -10.44 8.70
CA SER A 165 -7.97 -10.27 10.15
C SER A 165 -9.21 -10.53 11.01
N ASN A 166 -10.40 -10.74 10.42
CA ASN A 166 -11.63 -11.02 11.16
C ASN A 166 -11.64 -12.49 11.65
N PRO A 167 -11.62 -12.75 12.98
CA PRO A 167 -11.61 -14.11 13.51
C PRO A 167 -12.90 -14.90 13.27
N ALA A 168 -14.02 -14.21 12.99
CA ALA A 168 -15.31 -14.84 12.74
C ALA A 168 -15.44 -15.46 11.33
N VAL A 169 -14.50 -15.17 10.42
CA VAL A 169 -14.51 -15.74 9.07
C VAL A 169 -13.67 -17.00 9.00
N LEU A 170 -14.23 -18.06 8.42
CA LEU A 170 -13.55 -19.34 8.26
C LEU A 170 -12.29 -19.23 7.38
N PRO A 171 -11.21 -19.95 7.68
CA PRO A 171 -9.94 -19.85 6.94
C PRO A 171 -10.06 -20.12 5.45
N GLU A 172 -10.85 -21.12 5.04
CA GLU A 172 -11.10 -21.46 3.64
C GLU A 172 -11.82 -20.35 2.88
N ILE A 173 -12.75 -19.63 3.53
CA ILE A 173 -13.45 -18.50 2.95
C ILE A 173 -12.48 -17.31 2.78
N LYS A 174 -11.64 -17.07 3.78
CA LYS A 174 -10.57 -16.07 3.71
C LYS A 174 -9.63 -16.32 2.54
N GLN A 175 -9.14 -17.54 2.40
CA GLN A 175 -8.23 -17.93 1.33
C GLN A 175 -8.87 -17.78 -0.05
N ALA A 176 -10.13 -18.19 -0.19
CA ALA A 176 -10.87 -18.05 -1.45
C ALA A 176 -11.01 -16.57 -1.86
N TRP A 177 -11.40 -15.69 -0.93
CA TRP A 177 -11.52 -14.25 -1.23
C TRP A 177 -10.16 -13.59 -1.45
N PHE A 178 -9.13 -14.00 -0.73
CA PHE A 178 -7.77 -13.53 -0.97
C PHE A 178 -7.35 -13.80 -2.42
N GLY A 179 -7.47 -15.05 -2.88
CA GLY A 179 -7.14 -15.42 -4.26
C GLY A 179 -7.95 -14.65 -5.31
N ARG A 180 -9.26 -14.42 -5.06
CA ARG A 180 -10.11 -13.63 -5.95
C ARG A 180 -9.65 -12.18 -6.08
N VAL A 181 -9.35 -11.53 -4.96
CA VAL A 181 -8.87 -10.13 -4.97
C VAL A 181 -7.50 -10.04 -5.66
N MET A 182 -6.60 -11.00 -5.40
CA MET A 182 -5.30 -11.04 -6.07
C MET A 182 -5.45 -11.19 -7.59
N ARG A 183 -6.26 -12.11 -8.08
CA ARG A 183 -6.54 -12.25 -9.52
C ARG A 183 -7.12 -10.97 -10.12
N LEU A 184 -8.06 -10.34 -9.43
CA LEU A 184 -8.68 -9.10 -9.88
C LEU A 184 -7.67 -7.95 -10.00
N LEU A 185 -6.71 -7.85 -9.07
CA LEU A 185 -5.65 -6.86 -9.10
C LEU A 185 -4.50 -7.21 -10.07
N SER A 186 -4.37 -8.47 -10.49
CA SER A 186 -3.29 -8.90 -11.39
C SER A 186 -3.57 -8.64 -12.88
N ARG A 187 -4.75 -8.12 -13.24
CA ARG A 187 -5.12 -7.84 -14.64
C ARG A 187 -4.21 -6.79 -15.25
N ARG A 188 -3.93 -6.95 -16.53
CA ARG A 188 -3.01 -6.10 -17.30
C ARG A 188 -3.56 -5.79 -18.69
N TYR A 189 -3.06 -4.75 -19.34
CA TYR A 189 -3.47 -4.37 -20.69
C TYR A 189 -2.83 -5.25 -21.77
N HIS A 190 -1.60 -5.77 -21.51
CA HIS A 190 -0.84 -6.57 -22.47
C HIS A 190 -0.13 -7.74 -21.76
N PRO A 191 0.03 -8.89 -22.40
CA PRO A 191 0.68 -10.07 -21.79
C PRO A 191 2.10 -9.83 -21.27
N GLN A 192 2.85 -8.92 -21.90
CA GLN A 192 4.23 -8.58 -21.50
C GLN A 192 4.29 -7.50 -20.41
N GLN A 193 3.16 -6.87 -20.07
CA GLN A 193 3.11 -5.85 -19.04
C GLN A 193 3.17 -6.49 -17.66
N GLY A 194 4.17 -6.15 -16.84
CA GLY A 194 4.19 -6.52 -15.43
C GLY A 194 3.14 -5.75 -14.62
N VAL A 195 2.60 -6.35 -13.58
CA VAL A 195 1.80 -5.63 -12.58
C VAL A 195 2.60 -5.53 -11.30
N VAL A 196 2.77 -4.31 -10.80
CA VAL A 196 3.47 -4.05 -9.53
C VAL A 196 2.49 -3.41 -8.57
N ILE A 197 2.14 -4.11 -7.49
CA ILE A 197 1.25 -3.58 -6.47
C ILE A 197 2.10 -2.95 -5.37
N LYS A 198 2.12 -1.62 -5.33
CA LYS A 198 2.62 -0.90 -4.16
C LYS A 198 1.53 -0.90 -3.09
N ALA A 199 1.72 -1.74 -2.07
CA ALA A 199 0.79 -1.85 -0.96
C ALA A 199 0.75 -0.52 -0.15
N ASN A 200 -0.35 -0.28 0.55
CA ASN A 200 -0.31 0.69 1.64
C ASN A 200 0.39 0.07 2.85
N ASP A 201 0.89 0.90 3.75
CA ASP A 201 1.70 0.47 4.89
C ASP A 201 0.97 -0.46 5.89
N PHE A 202 -0.35 -0.35 6.01
CA PHE A 202 -1.12 -1.24 6.88
C PHE A 202 -1.46 -2.60 6.24
N SER A 203 -1.13 -2.80 4.98
CA SER A 203 -1.25 -4.09 4.28
C SER A 203 0.00 -4.98 4.41
N ASN A 204 1.05 -4.54 5.09
CA ASN A 204 2.27 -5.33 5.29
C ASN A 204 2.03 -6.74 5.87
N PRO A 205 1.02 -7.00 6.74
CA PRO A 205 0.71 -8.39 7.16
C PRO A 205 0.41 -9.35 6.02
N LEU A 206 -0.03 -8.85 4.85
CA LEU A 206 -0.31 -9.69 3.68
C LEU A 206 0.95 -10.35 3.08
N MET A 207 2.17 -9.93 3.42
CA MET A 207 3.39 -10.59 2.95
C MET A 207 3.37 -12.10 3.22
N CYS A 208 3.04 -12.49 4.45
CA CYS A 208 2.95 -13.90 4.82
C CYS A 208 1.77 -14.62 4.14
N ASP A 209 0.64 -13.94 3.95
CA ASP A 209 -0.52 -14.54 3.26
C ASP A 209 -0.23 -14.76 1.77
N LEU A 210 0.48 -13.82 1.12
CA LEU A 210 0.96 -13.96 -0.25
C LEU A 210 1.90 -15.16 -0.40
N LEU A 211 2.89 -15.29 0.49
CA LEU A 211 3.86 -16.40 0.45
C LEU A 211 3.24 -17.76 0.70
N ARG A 212 2.20 -17.84 1.54
CA ARG A 212 1.42 -19.08 1.73
C ARG A 212 0.59 -19.42 0.49
N TRP A 213 0.12 -18.41 -0.22
CA TRP A 213 -0.74 -18.59 -1.40
C TRP A 213 0.08 -18.89 -2.66
N ASP A 214 1.15 -18.10 -2.88
CA ASP A 214 2.10 -18.28 -3.99
C ASP A 214 3.51 -17.89 -3.53
N PRO A 215 4.36 -18.86 -3.16
CA PRO A 215 5.70 -18.58 -2.66
C PRO A 215 6.65 -18.00 -3.71
N SER A 216 6.28 -18.02 -4.99
CA SER A 216 7.07 -17.46 -6.08
C SER A 216 6.85 -15.96 -6.30
N VAL A 217 5.90 -15.34 -5.58
CA VAL A 217 5.60 -13.90 -5.73
C VAL A 217 6.80 -13.04 -5.37
N PRO A 218 7.36 -12.25 -6.32
CA PRO A 218 8.48 -11.38 -6.03
C PRO A 218 8.03 -10.15 -5.22
N MET A 219 8.78 -9.84 -4.18
CA MET A 219 8.47 -8.75 -3.24
C MET A 219 9.69 -7.90 -2.92
N LEU A 220 9.47 -6.59 -2.86
CA LEU A 220 10.41 -5.63 -2.32
C LEU A 220 9.84 -5.02 -1.04
N PHE A 221 10.61 -5.00 0.04
CA PHE A 221 10.28 -4.27 1.26
C PHE A 221 11.15 -3.03 1.39
N MET A 222 10.56 -1.85 1.25
CA MET A 222 11.27 -0.58 1.36
C MET A 222 11.14 0.00 2.76
N TYR A 223 12.25 0.48 3.30
CA TYR A 223 12.28 1.07 4.63
C TYR A 223 13.16 2.33 4.67
N THR A 224 13.01 3.06 5.76
CA THR A 224 13.90 4.14 6.18
C THR A 224 14.47 3.75 7.53
N PRO A 225 15.76 4.02 7.83
CA PRO A 225 16.35 3.77 9.15
C PRO A 225 15.50 4.38 10.27
N LEU A 226 15.47 3.74 11.43
CA LEU A 226 14.61 4.10 12.54
C LEU A 226 14.68 5.58 12.89
N ASN A 227 15.90 6.12 13.04
CA ASN A 227 16.11 7.52 13.41
C ASN A 227 15.46 8.51 12.41
N GLN A 228 15.61 8.27 11.11
CA GLN A 228 14.99 9.10 10.06
C GLN A 228 13.47 8.90 10.00
N PHE A 229 13.00 7.68 10.24
CA PHE A 229 11.57 7.39 10.31
C PHE A 229 10.92 8.16 11.48
N VAL A 230 11.49 8.07 12.67
CA VAL A 230 11.04 8.79 13.86
C VAL A 230 11.04 10.30 13.62
N ALA A 231 12.16 10.87 13.18
CA ALA A 231 12.23 12.29 12.84
C ALA A 231 11.17 12.69 11.80
N GLY A 232 10.94 11.81 10.81
CA GLY A 232 9.88 11.99 9.82
C GLY A 232 8.47 12.01 10.41
N CYS A 233 8.18 11.19 11.43
CA CYS A 233 6.87 11.12 12.08
C CYS A 233 6.59 12.31 13.00
N VAL A 234 7.60 12.79 13.75
CA VAL A 234 7.38 13.81 14.78
C VAL A 234 7.42 15.24 14.27
N LYS A 235 8.01 15.51 13.09
CA LYS A 235 8.25 16.86 12.57
C LYS A 235 7.01 17.66 12.17
N ALA A 236 5.87 17.02 11.94
CA ALA A 236 4.65 17.71 11.48
C ALA A 236 3.42 17.11 12.14
N GLU A 237 2.42 17.96 12.46
CA GLU A 237 1.19 17.58 13.16
C GLU A 237 0.44 16.46 12.44
N ILE A 238 0.19 16.59 11.15
CA ILE A 238 -0.48 15.56 10.34
C ILE A 238 0.22 14.20 10.39
N ARG A 239 1.55 14.17 10.56
CA ARG A 239 2.31 12.94 10.69
C ARG A 239 2.25 12.37 12.11
N ARG A 240 2.16 13.22 13.11
CA ARG A 240 1.91 12.81 14.50
C ARG A 240 0.53 12.17 14.65
N GLU A 241 -0.50 12.75 14.06
CA GLU A 241 -1.84 12.15 14.01
C GLU A 241 -1.83 10.81 13.26
N TRP A 242 -1.13 10.75 12.13
CA TRP A 242 -0.98 9.52 11.35
C TRP A 242 -0.34 8.41 12.19
N ILE A 243 0.79 8.67 12.86
CA ILE A 243 1.49 7.63 13.65
C ILE A 243 0.68 7.20 14.87
N GLN A 244 -0.05 8.11 15.50
CA GLN A 244 -0.97 7.76 16.59
C GLN A 244 -2.05 6.76 16.12
N GLY A 245 -2.63 6.97 14.94
CA GLY A 245 -3.57 6.03 14.34
C GLY A 245 -2.93 4.67 14.03
N ARG A 246 -1.70 4.66 13.51
CA ARG A 246 -0.95 3.42 13.23
C ARG A 246 -0.61 2.66 14.51
N TYR A 247 -0.13 3.34 15.53
CA TYR A 247 0.15 2.74 16.84
C TYR A 247 -1.09 2.05 17.44
N LYS A 248 -2.25 2.70 17.44
CA LYS A 248 -3.50 2.11 17.92
C LYS A 248 -3.84 0.81 17.17
N THR A 249 -3.62 0.80 15.86
CA THR A 249 -3.87 -0.39 15.02
C THR A 249 -2.92 -1.54 15.37
N VAL A 250 -1.63 -1.24 15.55
CA VAL A 250 -0.61 -2.23 15.90
C VAL A 250 -0.86 -2.81 17.28
N LYS A 251 -1.07 -1.96 18.28
CA LYS A 251 -1.35 -2.39 19.65
C LYS A 251 -2.56 -3.33 19.73
N ALA A 252 -3.63 -3.05 18.99
CA ALA A 252 -4.84 -3.87 18.99
C ALA A 252 -4.70 -5.23 18.27
N LYS A 253 -3.84 -5.30 17.23
CA LYS A 253 -3.81 -6.43 16.30
C LYS A 253 -2.67 -7.42 16.53
N ALA A 254 -1.55 -7.01 17.12
CA ALA A 254 -0.35 -7.82 17.14
C ALA A 254 0.46 -7.78 18.45
N PRO A 255 -0.15 -7.83 19.65
CA PRO A 255 0.62 -7.78 20.90
C PRO A 255 1.59 -8.98 21.03
N ALA A 256 1.21 -10.17 20.55
CA ALA A 256 2.06 -11.36 20.60
C ALA A 256 3.31 -11.23 19.71
N LEU A 257 3.23 -10.60 18.56
CA LEU A 257 4.36 -10.41 17.64
C LEU A 257 5.44 -9.51 18.26
N LEU A 258 5.02 -8.49 19.02
CA LEU A 258 5.90 -7.47 19.56
C LEU A 258 6.06 -7.56 21.10
N LYS A 259 5.52 -8.56 21.76
CA LYS A 259 5.54 -8.69 23.23
C LYS A 259 5.06 -7.41 23.96
N MET A 260 4.02 -6.76 23.42
CA MET A 260 3.55 -5.45 23.85
C MET A 260 2.66 -5.45 25.13
N ALA A 261 2.53 -6.59 25.86
CA ALA A 261 1.60 -6.71 26.99
C ALA A 261 1.79 -5.62 28.05
N ASP A 262 3.03 -5.22 28.29
CA ASP A 262 3.39 -4.23 29.33
C ASP A 262 3.60 -2.81 28.80
N MET A 263 3.27 -2.55 27.51
CA MET A 263 3.42 -1.21 26.95
C MET A 263 2.36 -0.24 27.50
N PRO A 264 2.73 1.04 27.74
CA PRO A 264 1.81 2.04 28.26
C PRO A 264 0.68 2.33 27.28
N GLU A 265 -0.42 2.85 27.79
CA GLU A 265 -1.55 3.31 26.98
C GLU A 265 -1.12 4.39 25.98
N PRO A 266 -1.79 4.52 24.81
CA PRO A 266 -1.41 5.46 23.75
C PRO A 266 -1.27 6.92 24.22
N GLU A 267 -2.10 7.34 25.18
CA GLU A 267 -2.12 8.70 25.72
C GLU A 267 -0.84 9.03 26.51
N ALA A 268 -0.21 8.03 27.12
CA ALA A 268 1.02 8.19 27.89
C ALA A 268 2.30 7.98 27.05
N THR A 269 2.16 7.61 25.78
CA THR A 269 3.29 7.28 24.91
C THR A 269 3.60 8.44 23.97
N SER A 270 4.86 8.86 23.90
CA SER A 270 5.30 9.91 22.99
C SER A 270 5.18 9.50 21.51
N TYR A 271 5.08 10.46 20.62
CA TYR A 271 5.03 10.18 19.18
C TYR A 271 6.30 9.45 18.66
N GLY A 272 7.47 9.70 19.28
CA GLY A 272 8.69 8.97 18.97
C GLY A 272 8.60 7.49 19.33
N GLU A 273 8.07 7.17 20.51
CA GLU A 273 7.82 5.79 20.97
C GLU A 273 6.77 5.09 20.10
N MET A 274 5.68 5.78 19.74
CA MET A 274 4.67 5.26 18.81
C MET A 274 5.30 4.93 17.44
N ALA A 275 6.19 5.80 16.95
CA ALA A 275 6.91 5.57 15.70
C ALA A 275 7.84 4.36 15.79
N ALA A 276 8.57 4.20 16.89
CA ALA A 276 9.44 3.05 17.11
C ALA A 276 8.64 1.73 17.15
N ILE A 277 7.52 1.70 17.87
CA ILE A 277 6.65 0.52 17.96
C ILE A 277 6.11 0.14 16.58
N TYR A 278 5.64 1.13 15.83
CA TYR A 278 5.12 0.89 14.48
C TYR A 278 6.21 0.42 13.50
N TRP A 279 7.40 1.03 13.57
CA TRP A 279 8.54 0.61 12.76
C TRP A 279 8.96 -0.81 13.11
N SER A 280 9.16 -1.13 14.40
CA SER A 280 9.52 -2.47 14.87
C SER A 280 8.50 -3.54 14.47
N TYR A 281 7.21 -3.21 14.52
CA TYR A 281 6.14 -4.08 14.01
C TYR A 281 6.34 -4.45 12.54
N ASN A 282 6.64 -3.47 11.69
CA ASN A 282 6.86 -3.71 10.27
C ASN A 282 8.14 -4.52 10.01
N ILE A 283 9.20 -4.29 10.81
CA ILE A 283 10.44 -5.10 10.72
C ILE A 283 10.17 -6.55 11.13
N ALA A 284 9.43 -6.77 12.21
CA ALA A 284 9.07 -8.13 12.65
C ALA A 284 8.22 -8.86 11.59
N LEU A 285 7.31 -8.17 10.91
CA LEU A 285 6.55 -8.75 9.78
C LEU A 285 7.46 -9.14 8.61
N LEU A 286 8.43 -8.29 8.26
CA LEU A 286 9.43 -8.62 7.24
C LEU A 286 10.23 -9.85 7.62
N GLN A 287 10.76 -9.91 8.84
CA GLN A 287 11.55 -11.04 9.34
C GLN A 287 10.74 -12.34 9.33
N GLN A 288 9.46 -12.27 9.72
CA GLN A 288 8.55 -13.40 9.62
C GLN A 288 8.36 -13.87 8.16
N ALA A 289 8.21 -12.92 7.23
CA ALA A 289 8.07 -13.23 5.80
C ALA A 289 9.36 -13.82 5.21
N MET A 290 10.53 -13.34 5.63
CA MET A 290 11.84 -13.88 5.21
C MET A 290 12.11 -15.30 5.73
N GLY A 291 11.39 -15.76 6.74
CA GLY A 291 11.43 -17.14 7.21
C GLY A 291 10.83 -18.18 6.25
N PHE A 292 10.19 -17.77 5.16
CA PHE A 292 9.71 -18.67 4.11
C PHE A 292 10.87 -19.00 3.16
N GLU A 293 11.24 -20.28 3.04
CA GLU A 293 12.43 -20.75 2.31
C GLU A 293 12.47 -20.34 0.83
N SER A 294 11.32 -20.24 0.18
CA SER A 294 11.21 -19.90 -1.25
C SER A 294 10.94 -18.43 -1.53
N ALA A 295 10.98 -17.58 -0.51
CA ALA A 295 10.58 -16.19 -0.67
C ALA A 295 11.53 -15.40 -1.59
N GLN A 296 10.99 -14.86 -2.68
CA GLN A 296 11.66 -13.86 -3.52
C GLN A 296 11.43 -12.46 -2.92
N LEU A 297 11.88 -12.28 -1.68
CA LEU A 297 11.73 -11.06 -0.90
C LEU A 297 13.08 -10.43 -0.63
N ARG A 298 13.22 -9.14 -0.98
CA ARG A 298 14.41 -8.34 -0.69
C ARG A 298 14.03 -7.08 0.08
N SER A 299 14.95 -6.59 0.90
CA SER A 299 14.81 -5.31 1.58
C SER A 299 15.60 -4.21 0.84
N LEU A 300 15.14 -2.97 0.95
CA LEU A 300 15.80 -1.81 0.35
C LEU A 300 15.75 -0.62 1.29
N ASP A 301 16.93 -0.13 1.69
CA ASP A 301 17.07 1.14 2.39
C ASP A 301 16.84 2.30 1.40
N PHE A 302 16.00 3.24 1.80
CA PHE A 302 15.70 4.41 1.00
C PHE A 302 16.93 5.30 0.74
N ASN A 303 17.88 5.39 1.70
CA ASN A 303 19.11 6.14 1.48
C ASN A 303 19.93 5.53 0.35
N HIS A 304 20.06 4.20 0.35
CA HIS A 304 20.79 3.49 -0.71
C HIS A 304 20.18 3.73 -2.10
N MET A 305 18.83 3.75 -2.19
CA MET A 305 18.15 4.12 -3.43
C MET A 305 18.48 5.53 -3.92
N LEU A 306 18.73 6.46 -3.01
CA LEU A 306 19.04 7.83 -3.38
C LEU A 306 20.51 8.02 -3.75
N ASP A 307 21.39 7.22 -3.17
CA ASP A 307 22.82 7.26 -3.48
C ASP A 307 23.12 6.59 -4.84
N HIS A 308 22.34 5.56 -5.20
CA HIS A 308 22.54 4.76 -6.41
C HIS A 308 21.24 4.56 -7.21
N PRO A 309 20.53 5.63 -7.62
CA PRO A 309 19.12 5.53 -8.06
C PRO A 309 18.95 4.63 -9.28
N LEU A 310 19.75 4.77 -10.33
CA LEU A 310 19.61 3.96 -11.54
C LEU A 310 19.89 2.47 -11.28
N ALA A 311 21.01 2.17 -10.61
CA ALA A 311 21.38 0.78 -10.32
C ALA A 311 20.33 0.08 -9.45
N VAL A 312 19.81 0.78 -8.43
CA VAL A 312 18.76 0.26 -7.55
C VAL A 312 17.45 0.02 -8.30
N VAL A 313 17.02 0.95 -9.16
CA VAL A 313 15.78 0.78 -9.95
C VAL A 313 15.90 -0.37 -10.95
N GLN A 314 17.08 -0.55 -11.57
CA GLN A 314 17.34 -1.67 -12.47
C GLN A 314 17.31 -3.01 -11.71
N ALA A 315 18.00 -3.12 -10.58
CA ALA A 315 17.97 -4.33 -9.74
C ALA A 315 16.56 -4.64 -9.22
N CYS A 316 15.76 -3.60 -8.88
CA CYS A 316 14.34 -3.77 -8.56
C CYS A 316 13.56 -4.35 -9.74
N GLY A 317 13.75 -3.82 -10.94
CA GLY A 317 13.08 -4.33 -12.14
C GLY A 317 13.37 -5.82 -12.38
N GLU A 318 14.64 -6.22 -12.21
CA GLU A 318 15.08 -7.62 -12.32
C GLU A 318 14.41 -8.50 -11.24
N LEU A 319 14.49 -8.10 -9.97
CA LEU A 319 13.82 -8.82 -8.86
C LEU A 319 12.33 -9.01 -9.14
N LEU A 320 11.66 -7.97 -9.63
CA LEU A 320 10.22 -7.97 -9.87
C LEU A 320 9.82 -8.61 -11.23
N GLY A 321 10.79 -9.11 -11.99
CA GLY A 321 10.56 -9.79 -13.26
C GLY A 321 10.03 -8.88 -14.38
N LEU A 322 10.39 -7.60 -14.36
CA LEU A 322 9.90 -6.60 -15.29
C LEU A 322 10.74 -6.52 -16.57
N GLN A 323 10.09 -6.30 -17.73
CA GLN A 323 10.76 -6.12 -19.00
C GLN A 323 11.12 -4.65 -19.23
N PRO A 324 12.38 -4.30 -19.53
CA PRO A 324 12.79 -2.93 -19.82
C PRO A 324 12.06 -2.33 -21.03
N LEU A 325 11.78 -1.03 -20.97
CA LEU A 325 11.29 -0.27 -22.12
C LEU A 325 12.40 -0.07 -23.14
N SER A 326 12.11 -0.31 -24.40
CA SER A 326 13.06 -0.05 -25.49
C SER A 326 13.12 1.43 -25.85
N GLY A 327 14.32 1.95 -26.12
CA GLY A 327 14.51 3.32 -26.58
C GLY A 327 14.37 4.42 -25.52
N VAL A 328 14.33 4.05 -24.24
CA VAL A 328 14.32 4.99 -23.12
C VAL A 328 15.76 5.27 -22.67
N ASP A 329 16.10 6.55 -22.52
CA ASP A 329 17.31 6.96 -21.81
C ASP A 329 17.06 6.85 -20.30
N ALA A 330 17.45 5.71 -19.74
CA ALA A 330 17.20 5.38 -18.35
C ALA A 330 17.82 6.38 -17.38
N GLN A 331 19.04 6.89 -17.67
CA GLN A 331 19.69 7.87 -16.81
C GLN A 331 18.91 9.20 -16.80
N ALA A 332 18.52 9.70 -17.98
CA ALA A 332 17.77 10.95 -18.09
C ALA A 332 16.40 10.88 -17.38
N GLU A 333 15.68 9.76 -17.49
CA GLU A 333 14.39 9.59 -16.79
C GLU A 333 14.59 9.52 -15.26
N ILE A 334 15.60 8.82 -14.78
CA ILE A 334 15.92 8.77 -13.35
C ILE A 334 16.32 10.15 -12.81
N ASP A 335 17.21 10.87 -13.50
CA ASP A 335 17.63 12.22 -13.09
C ASP A 335 16.45 13.19 -12.98
N LYS A 336 15.53 13.12 -13.94
CA LYS A 336 14.29 13.90 -13.92
C LYS A 336 13.39 13.56 -12.72
N LEU A 337 13.16 12.26 -12.45
CA LEU A 337 12.29 11.81 -11.37
C LEU A 337 12.88 12.12 -10.00
N PHE A 338 14.17 11.87 -9.80
CA PHE A 338 14.84 12.06 -8.51
C PHE A 338 15.17 13.54 -8.23
N GLY A 339 15.17 14.40 -9.24
CA GLY A 339 15.26 15.86 -9.11
C GLY A 339 13.95 16.55 -8.69
N THR A 340 12.84 15.79 -8.54
CA THR A 340 11.53 16.34 -8.20
C THR A 340 10.91 15.63 -6.98
N TYR A 341 10.00 16.30 -6.28
CA TYR A 341 9.28 15.66 -5.17
C TYR A 341 8.18 14.74 -5.71
N SER A 342 8.27 13.43 -5.45
CA SER A 342 7.42 12.39 -6.05
C SER A 342 5.89 12.55 -5.84
N LYS A 343 5.46 13.33 -4.84
CA LYS A 343 4.05 13.62 -4.54
C LYS A 343 3.60 15.00 -5.03
N ASN A 344 4.53 15.85 -5.47
CA ASN A 344 4.26 17.16 -6.03
C ASN A 344 5.39 17.57 -6.97
N SER A 345 5.21 17.34 -8.26
CA SER A 345 6.20 17.61 -9.32
C SER A 345 6.59 19.08 -9.48
N ASN A 346 5.82 20.00 -8.90
CA ASN A 346 6.15 21.43 -8.91
C ASN A 346 7.21 21.80 -7.87
N PHE A 347 7.58 20.89 -6.98
CA PHE A 347 8.57 21.13 -5.92
C PHE A 347 9.89 20.45 -6.26
N LYS A 348 10.93 21.25 -6.54
CA LYS A 348 12.30 20.75 -6.73
C LYS A 348 12.92 20.47 -5.36
N TYR A 349 13.53 19.30 -5.20
CA TYR A 349 14.11 18.88 -3.94
C TYR A 349 15.45 18.19 -4.20
N SER A 350 16.54 18.95 -4.02
CA SER A 350 17.88 18.41 -4.31
C SER A 350 18.37 17.45 -3.21
N PRO A 351 19.29 16.52 -3.53
CA PRO A 351 19.92 15.65 -2.55
C PRO A 351 20.57 16.41 -1.37
N GLU A 352 21.24 17.55 -1.65
CA GLU A 352 21.89 18.36 -0.62
C GLU A 352 20.86 19.02 0.32
N GLN A 353 19.75 19.51 -0.22
CA GLN A 353 18.68 20.08 0.60
C GLN A 353 18.08 19.01 1.49
N ARG A 354 17.90 17.79 0.95
CA ARG A 354 17.38 16.66 1.70
C ARG A 354 18.34 16.25 2.83
N ALA A 355 19.64 16.17 2.57
CA ALA A 355 20.63 15.83 3.59
C ALA A 355 20.58 16.82 4.76
N LYS A 356 20.56 18.14 4.47
CA LYS A 356 20.41 19.20 5.47
C LYS A 356 19.09 19.09 6.26
N ASP A 357 17.99 18.79 5.59
CA ASP A 357 16.69 18.63 6.25
C ASP A 357 16.66 17.40 7.17
N ILE A 358 17.32 16.31 6.78
CA ILE A 358 17.51 15.12 7.62
C ILE A 358 18.38 15.46 8.83
N GLU A 359 19.56 16.03 8.63
CA GLU A 359 20.49 16.39 9.71
C GLU A 359 19.81 17.31 10.73
N ARG A 360 19.11 18.35 10.24
CA ARG A 360 18.35 19.23 11.11
C ARG A 360 17.28 18.47 11.90
N ALA A 361 16.49 17.61 11.23
CA ALA A 361 15.43 16.86 11.90
C ALA A 361 15.99 15.85 12.92
N LEU A 362 17.12 15.21 12.65
CA LEU A 362 17.79 14.32 13.59
C LEU A 362 18.25 15.09 14.85
N THR A 363 18.78 16.29 14.67
CA THR A 363 19.24 17.16 15.77
C THR A 363 18.06 17.69 16.59
N GLU A 364 17.04 18.26 15.93
CA GLU A 364 15.85 18.84 16.60
C GLU A 364 15.04 17.81 17.37
N HIS A 365 15.02 16.54 16.92
CA HIS A 365 14.22 15.48 17.52
C HIS A 365 15.02 14.40 18.23
N LYS A 366 16.28 14.69 18.59
CA LYS A 366 17.20 13.74 19.20
C LYS A 366 16.61 12.99 20.39
N ALA A 367 15.96 13.68 21.31
CA ALA A 367 15.36 13.04 22.49
C ALA A 367 14.24 12.02 22.14
N HIS A 368 13.48 12.27 21.06
CA HIS A 368 12.50 11.31 20.57
C HIS A 368 13.17 10.09 19.93
N ILE A 369 14.30 10.30 19.24
CA ILE A 369 15.06 9.26 18.57
C ILE A 369 15.73 8.35 19.58
N ASP A 370 16.42 8.92 20.58
CA ASP A 370 17.11 8.16 21.63
C ASP A 370 16.14 7.23 22.39
N ARG A 371 14.93 7.73 22.73
CA ARG A 371 13.89 6.89 23.34
C ARG A 371 13.36 5.82 22.37
N ALA A 372 13.21 6.17 21.10
CA ALA A 372 12.72 5.26 20.08
C ALA A 372 13.69 4.08 19.86
N GLU A 373 14.99 4.34 19.88
CA GLU A 373 16.01 3.29 19.78
C GLU A 373 15.92 2.30 20.95
N VAL A 374 15.79 2.81 22.18
CA VAL A 374 15.60 1.94 23.37
C VAL A 374 14.38 1.05 23.20
N ILE A 375 13.24 1.60 22.77
CA ILE A 375 12.01 0.84 22.57
C ILE A 375 12.19 -0.20 21.46
N ALA A 376 12.79 0.16 20.33
CA ALA A 376 12.99 -0.77 19.22
C ALA A 376 13.91 -1.93 19.60
N HIS A 377 14.99 -1.68 20.34
CA HIS A 377 15.85 -2.73 20.89
C HIS A 377 15.10 -3.65 21.88
N GLN A 378 14.26 -3.09 22.75
CA GLN A 378 13.45 -3.88 23.67
C GLN A 378 12.46 -4.81 22.94
N LEU A 379 11.84 -4.31 21.84
CA LEU A 379 10.85 -5.06 21.08
C LEU A 379 11.45 -6.12 20.17
N LEU A 380 12.57 -5.83 19.53
CA LEU A 380 13.19 -6.71 18.54
C LEU A 380 14.31 -7.57 19.12
N GLY A 381 14.96 -7.14 20.22
CA GLY A 381 16.09 -7.87 20.81
C GLY A 381 17.19 -8.14 19.78
N ASP A 382 17.62 -9.39 19.69
CA ASP A 382 18.67 -9.83 18.74
C ASP A 382 18.24 -9.68 17.26
N ALA A 383 16.96 -9.47 17.01
CA ALA A 383 16.42 -9.21 15.68
C ALA A 383 16.47 -7.73 15.26
N TYR A 384 17.00 -6.84 16.14
CA TYR A 384 17.21 -5.44 15.78
C TYR A 384 18.30 -5.31 14.70
N PRO A 385 18.03 -4.60 13.59
CA PRO A 385 18.95 -4.57 12.43
C PRO A 385 20.06 -3.52 12.60
N GLU A 386 21.07 -3.82 13.37
CA GLU A 386 22.24 -2.93 13.64
C GLU A 386 22.94 -2.46 12.35
N GLN A 387 23.03 -3.32 11.35
CA GLN A 387 23.76 -3.07 10.10
C GLN A 387 22.83 -3.01 8.87
N GLY A 388 21.55 -2.73 9.07
CA GLY A 388 20.54 -2.78 8.03
C GLY A 388 19.71 -4.07 8.03
N LEU A 389 18.64 -4.10 7.26
CA LEU A 389 17.74 -5.24 7.21
C LEU A 389 18.34 -6.40 6.42
N PRO A 390 18.03 -7.67 6.79
CA PRO A 390 18.49 -8.83 6.04
C PRO A 390 17.94 -8.84 4.63
N GLY A 391 18.62 -9.57 3.73
CA GLY A 391 18.17 -9.74 2.34
C GLY A 391 18.20 -8.43 1.53
N SER A 392 19.20 -7.57 1.74
CA SER A 392 19.38 -6.35 0.94
C SER A 392 19.33 -6.67 -0.55
N LEU A 393 18.67 -5.80 -1.32
CA LEU A 393 18.57 -5.93 -2.77
C LEU A 393 19.93 -5.78 -3.44
N ILE A 394 20.74 -4.84 -2.93
CA ILE A 394 22.10 -4.52 -3.39
C ILE A 394 22.99 -4.34 -2.16
#